data_7ce92d1daebda4af99208c93e38d9095
#
_entry.id   7ce92d1daebda4af99208c93e38d9095
#
_cell.length_a   1.000
_cell.length_b   1.000
_cell.length_c   1.000
_cell.angle_alpha   90.00
_cell.angle_beta   90.00
_cell.angle_gamma   90.00
#
_symmetry.space_group_name_H-M   'P 1'
#
loop_
_entity.id
_entity.type
_entity.pdbx_description
1 polymer ?
#
loop_
_entity_poly.entity_id
_entity_poly.type
_entity_poly.pdbx_seq_one_letter_code
_entity_poly.pdbx_strand_id
1 'polypeptide(L)'
;TGIYMSLCIRPNISLEKASMITLITAMAICDAIEELYNISPLIKWPNDIVINSKKICGILTEMSCDMDGIKYIISGVGINVYDTEFPDDIKDTASSLLLETGTKKDRAKMISSAIYHFYEDLDTFMQTEDMSALKSKYESRLANIGREVMILDPKGEYPATALGIDETGALLVNANGKIKRVISGEV
;
A
#
# COMPACT_ATOMS: atom_id res chain seq x y z
N THR A 1 -3.59 11.38 -17.78
CA THR A 1 -2.19 11.46 -17.33
C THR A 1 -1.86 10.37 -16.33
N GLY A 2 -2.73 10.07 -15.35
CA GLY A 2 -2.57 9.01 -14.38
C GLY A 2 -2.99 7.62 -14.87
N ILE A 3 -2.85 6.63 -14.00
CA ILE A 3 -3.46 5.29 -14.11
C ILE A 3 -4.51 5.20 -13.02
N TYR A 4 -5.74 4.84 -13.43
CA TYR A 4 -6.83 4.52 -12.52
C TYR A 4 -7.35 3.15 -12.90
N MET A 5 -7.13 2.17 -12.03
CA MET A 5 -7.54 0.79 -12.29
C MET A 5 -8.18 0.17 -11.06
N SER A 6 -8.96 -0.87 -11.26
CA SER A 6 -9.53 -1.69 -10.18
C SER A 6 -9.28 -3.16 -10.46
N LEU A 7 -8.76 -3.86 -9.47
CA LEU A 7 -8.60 -5.31 -9.47
C LEU A 7 -9.76 -5.92 -8.70
N CYS A 8 -10.57 -6.74 -9.37
CA CYS A 8 -11.67 -7.45 -8.73
C CYS A 8 -11.32 -8.94 -8.59
N ILE A 9 -11.25 -9.39 -7.35
CA ILE A 9 -10.90 -10.77 -7.01
C ILE A 9 -12.00 -11.43 -6.16
N ARG A 10 -12.05 -12.76 -6.18
CA ARG A 10 -12.95 -13.58 -5.36
C ARG A 10 -12.14 -14.63 -4.59
N PRO A 11 -11.38 -14.20 -3.59
CA PRO A 11 -10.56 -15.13 -2.81
C PRO A 11 -11.43 -15.88 -1.80
N ASN A 12 -11.07 -17.14 -1.54
CA ASN A 12 -11.70 -17.90 -0.47
C ASN A 12 -10.94 -17.68 0.84
N ILE A 13 -11.15 -16.52 1.45
CA ILE A 13 -10.53 -16.11 2.73
C ILE A 13 -11.59 -15.57 3.68
N SER A 14 -11.28 -15.50 4.98
CA SER A 14 -12.17 -14.89 5.97
C SER A 14 -12.20 -13.36 5.86
N LEU A 15 -13.28 -12.74 6.35
CA LEU A 15 -13.53 -11.29 6.25
C LEU A 15 -12.39 -10.44 6.85
N GLU A 16 -11.82 -10.87 7.96
CA GLU A 16 -10.74 -10.19 8.66
C GLU A 16 -9.43 -10.11 7.84
N LYS A 17 -9.28 -10.97 6.83
CA LYS A 17 -8.09 -11.01 5.97
C LYS A 17 -8.17 -10.07 4.77
N ALA A 18 -9.35 -9.52 4.48
CA ALA A 18 -9.58 -8.69 3.30
C ALA A 18 -8.67 -7.43 3.26
N SER A 19 -8.37 -6.84 4.43
CA SER A 19 -7.51 -5.66 4.51
C SER A 19 -6.07 -5.92 4.04
N MET A 20 -5.57 -7.16 4.15
CA MET A 20 -4.22 -7.52 3.70
C MET A 20 -4.06 -7.41 2.17
N ILE A 21 -5.16 -7.48 1.41
CA ILE A 21 -5.14 -7.25 -0.05
C ILE A 21 -4.63 -5.85 -0.40
N THR A 22 -4.87 -4.86 0.46
CA THR A 22 -4.30 -3.51 0.31
C THR A 22 -2.77 -3.55 0.34
N LEU A 23 -2.20 -4.29 1.29
CA LEU A 23 -0.74 -4.40 1.45
C LEU A 23 -0.10 -5.15 0.28
N ILE A 24 -0.76 -6.23 -0.17
CA ILE A 24 -0.35 -6.99 -1.36
C ILE A 24 -0.37 -6.09 -2.60
N THR A 25 -1.44 -5.32 -2.79
CA THR A 25 -1.53 -4.36 -3.90
C THR A 25 -0.40 -3.33 -3.83
N ALA A 26 -0.09 -2.79 -2.63
CA ALA A 26 0.98 -1.81 -2.47
C ALA A 26 2.36 -2.38 -2.84
N MET A 27 2.67 -3.61 -2.43
CA MET A 27 3.92 -4.29 -2.83
C MET A 27 4.01 -4.45 -4.34
N ALA A 28 2.95 -4.94 -4.97
CA ALA A 28 2.90 -5.16 -6.42
C ALA A 28 3.12 -3.86 -7.23
N ILE A 29 2.55 -2.75 -6.78
CA ILE A 29 2.79 -1.44 -7.42
C ILE A 29 4.23 -0.99 -7.19
N CYS A 30 4.82 -1.22 -6.01
CA CYS A 30 6.23 -0.93 -5.76
C CYS A 30 7.14 -1.74 -6.67
N ASP A 31 6.89 -3.05 -6.84
CA ASP A 31 7.65 -3.92 -7.74
C ASP A 31 7.59 -3.43 -9.19
N ALA A 32 6.40 -3.07 -9.66
CA ALA A 32 6.22 -2.56 -11.02
C ALA A 32 6.93 -1.21 -11.25
N ILE A 33 6.94 -0.33 -10.25
CA ILE A 33 7.70 0.93 -10.33
C ILE A 33 9.19 0.65 -10.35
N GLU A 34 9.69 -0.23 -9.48
CA GLU A 34 11.10 -0.61 -9.41
C GLU A 34 11.58 -1.24 -10.72
N GLU A 35 10.83 -2.20 -11.27
CA GLU A 35 11.13 -2.86 -12.55
C GLU A 35 11.24 -1.84 -13.71
N LEU A 36 10.31 -0.91 -13.81
CA LEU A 36 10.23 -0.01 -14.96
C LEU A 36 11.09 1.23 -14.85
N TYR A 37 11.26 1.78 -13.66
CA TYR A 37 11.93 3.05 -13.44
C TYR A 37 13.28 2.91 -12.74
N ASN A 38 13.63 1.70 -12.26
CA ASN A 38 14.87 1.42 -11.52
C ASN A 38 15.06 2.36 -10.30
N ILE A 39 13.98 2.58 -9.57
CA ILE A 39 13.94 3.33 -8.32
C ILE A 39 13.19 2.50 -7.26
N SER A 40 13.47 2.73 -5.99
CA SER A 40 12.86 1.99 -4.90
C SER A 40 11.80 2.86 -4.19
N PRO A 41 10.51 2.76 -4.55
CA PRO A 41 9.44 3.45 -3.86
C PRO A 41 9.23 2.84 -2.47
N LEU A 42 8.68 3.65 -1.56
CA LEU A 42 8.35 3.22 -0.21
C LEU A 42 6.83 3.19 -0.02
N ILE A 43 6.40 2.36 0.92
CA ILE A 43 4.99 2.25 1.32
C ILE A 43 4.79 3.04 2.61
N LYS A 44 3.96 4.06 2.57
CA LYS A 44 3.40 4.69 3.75
C LYS A 44 2.15 3.88 4.14
N TRP A 45 2.27 3.14 5.25
CA TRP A 45 1.20 2.26 5.73
C TRP A 45 -0.12 3.06 5.91
N PRO A 46 -1.28 2.47 5.55
CA PRO A 46 -1.44 1.12 4.98
C PRO A 46 -1.45 1.10 3.44
N ASN A 47 -1.66 2.20 2.75
CA ASN A 47 -2.23 2.22 1.40
C ASN A 47 -1.64 3.27 0.44
N ASP A 48 -0.60 3.98 0.85
CA ASP A 48 0.01 5.02 0.03
C ASP A 48 1.43 4.62 -0.40
N ILE A 49 1.78 4.92 -1.64
CA ILE A 49 3.14 4.75 -2.14
C ILE A 49 3.78 6.11 -2.31
N VAL A 50 4.99 6.25 -1.79
CA VAL A 50 5.71 7.51 -1.76
C VAL A 50 7.10 7.38 -2.39
N ILE A 51 7.54 8.44 -3.03
CA ILE A 51 8.91 8.66 -3.50
C ILE A 51 9.34 10.03 -2.97
N ASN A 52 10.53 10.13 -2.36
CA ASN A 52 11.01 11.37 -1.74
C ASN A 52 10.00 12.01 -0.78
N SER A 53 9.28 11.18 -0.02
CA SER A 53 8.21 11.59 0.92
C SER A 53 6.97 12.21 0.27
N LYS A 54 6.84 12.17 -1.05
CA LYS A 54 5.65 12.63 -1.78
C LYS A 54 4.82 11.46 -2.28
N LYS A 55 3.50 11.55 -2.12
CA LYS A 55 2.56 10.52 -2.56
C LYS A 55 2.49 10.41 -4.07
N ILE A 56 2.75 9.21 -4.57
CA ILE A 56 2.67 8.87 -6.01
C ILE A 56 1.42 8.03 -6.29
N CYS A 57 1.02 7.21 -5.33
CA CYS A 57 -0.10 6.29 -5.52
C CYS A 57 -0.93 6.19 -4.25
N GLY A 58 -2.23 6.06 -4.42
CA GLY A 58 -3.17 5.70 -3.36
C GLY A 58 -3.94 4.44 -3.74
N ILE A 59 -4.22 3.61 -2.74
CA ILE A 59 -4.94 2.35 -2.89
C ILE A 59 -6.17 2.39 -1.99
N LEU A 60 -7.32 1.98 -2.52
CA LEU A 60 -8.56 1.81 -1.78
C LEU A 60 -9.09 0.41 -1.99
N THR A 61 -9.22 -0.35 -0.91
CA THR A 61 -9.78 -1.71 -0.97
C THR A 61 -11.17 -1.72 -0.36
N GLU A 62 -12.12 -2.21 -1.15
CA GLU A 62 -13.52 -2.37 -0.76
C GLU A 62 -13.91 -3.84 -0.92
N MET A 63 -14.84 -4.33 -0.12
CA MET A 63 -15.37 -5.68 -0.25
C MET A 63 -16.88 -5.71 -0.20
N SER A 64 -17.45 -6.68 -0.88
CA SER A 64 -18.84 -7.08 -0.75
C SER A 64 -18.91 -8.45 -0.10
N CYS A 65 -19.78 -8.62 0.88
CA CYS A 65 -19.99 -9.87 1.58
C CYS A 65 -21.48 -10.14 1.80
N ASP A 66 -21.81 -11.41 2.06
CA ASP A 66 -23.14 -11.84 2.53
C ASP A 66 -22.98 -12.88 3.65
N MET A 67 -24.04 -13.67 3.89
CA MET A 67 -24.03 -14.69 4.95
C MET A 67 -23.07 -15.85 4.66
N ASP A 68 -22.69 -16.06 3.40
CA ASP A 68 -21.78 -17.12 2.98
C ASP A 68 -20.30 -16.66 2.95
N GLY A 69 -20.02 -15.37 3.17
CA GLY A 69 -18.68 -14.79 3.23
C GLY A 69 -18.41 -13.69 2.19
N ILE A 70 -17.17 -13.58 1.74
CA ILE A 70 -16.73 -12.57 0.77
C ILE A 70 -17.24 -12.94 -0.63
N LYS A 71 -18.03 -12.04 -1.23
CA LYS A 71 -18.44 -12.16 -2.64
C LYS A 71 -17.33 -11.74 -3.60
N TYR A 72 -16.73 -10.61 -3.29
CA TYR A 72 -15.58 -10.07 -4.03
C TYR A 72 -14.88 -8.99 -3.22
N ILE A 73 -13.62 -8.77 -3.56
CA ILE A 73 -12.81 -7.64 -3.09
C ILE A 73 -12.41 -6.83 -4.32
N ILE A 74 -12.52 -5.52 -4.23
CA ILE A 74 -12.06 -4.58 -5.25
C ILE A 74 -10.92 -3.77 -4.66
N SER A 75 -9.74 -3.87 -5.27
CA SER A 75 -8.61 -2.99 -4.97
C SER A 75 -8.52 -1.91 -6.04
N GLY A 76 -8.96 -0.70 -5.69
CA GLY A 76 -8.83 0.49 -6.53
C GLY A 76 -7.44 1.11 -6.38
N VAL A 77 -6.79 1.41 -7.50
CA VAL A 77 -5.43 1.96 -7.55
C VAL A 77 -5.41 3.23 -8.38
N GLY A 78 -4.92 4.31 -7.81
CA GLY A 78 -4.65 5.57 -8.51
C GLY A 78 -3.17 5.89 -8.49
N ILE A 79 -2.50 5.94 -9.65
CA ILE A 79 -1.08 6.26 -9.80
C ILE A 79 -0.93 7.57 -10.56
N ASN A 80 -0.24 8.53 -9.98
CA ASN A 80 0.18 9.76 -10.65
C ASN A 80 1.38 9.43 -11.56
N VAL A 81 1.16 9.40 -12.87
CA VAL A 81 2.20 8.97 -13.83
C VAL A 81 2.84 10.16 -14.52
N TYR A 82 2.06 10.99 -15.22
CA TYR A 82 2.54 12.10 -16.04
C TYR A 82 2.03 13.47 -15.57
N ASP A 83 1.42 13.52 -14.40
CA ASP A 83 0.90 14.76 -13.84
C ASP A 83 2.07 15.68 -13.48
N THR A 84 2.01 16.94 -13.90
CA THR A 84 3.06 17.95 -13.69
C THR A 84 2.61 19.07 -12.75
N GLU A 85 1.32 19.15 -12.49
CA GLU A 85 0.71 20.15 -11.62
C GLU A 85 -0.26 19.47 -10.66
N PHE A 86 -0.30 19.93 -9.43
CA PHE A 86 -1.19 19.47 -8.38
C PHE A 86 -1.93 20.66 -7.75
N PRO A 87 -3.15 20.46 -7.25
CA PRO A 87 -3.87 21.49 -6.50
C PRO A 87 -3.04 22.03 -5.32
N ASP A 88 -3.26 23.29 -4.97
CA ASP A 88 -2.45 24.01 -3.97
C ASP A 88 -2.43 23.35 -2.59
N ASP A 89 -3.50 22.66 -2.22
CA ASP A 89 -3.66 21.93 -0.95
C ASP A 89 -2.83 20.65 -0.85
N ILE A 90 -2.41 20.07 -2.00
CA ILE A 90 -1.64 18.81 -2.03
C ILE A 90 -0.30 18.92 -2.77
N LYS A 91 0.03 20.04 -3.40
CA LYS A 91 1.25 20.20 -4.23
C LYS A 91 2.55 19.89 -3.49
N ASP A 92 2.59 20.09 -2.17
CA ASP A 92 3.78 19.86 -1.36
C ASP A 92 3.90 18.38 -0.92
N THR A 93 2.79 17.64 -0.94
CA THR A 93 2.72 16.24 -0.47
C THR A 93 2.47 15.23 -1.57
N ALA A 94 2.05 15.65 -2.75
CA ALA A 94 1.85 14.79 -3.93
C ALA A 94 2.93 15.01 -4.98
N SER A 95 3.19 13.96 -5.77
CA SER A 95 4.07 14.01 -6.93
C SER A 95 3.65 12.96 -7.97
N SER A 96 4.40 12.85 -9.06
CA SER A 96 4.18 11.84 -10.10
C SER A 96 5.48 11.13 -10.46
N LEU A 97 5.36 9.96 -11.10
CA LEU A 97 6.52 9.23 -11.61
C LEU A 97 7.36 10.07 -12.55
N LEU A 98 6.72 10.90 -13.39
CA LEU A 98 7.43 11.81 -14.29
C LEU A 98 8.24 12.86 -13.54
N LEU A 99 7.67 13.50 -12.52
CA LEU A 99 8.36 14.54 -11.74
C LEU A 99 9.52 13.96 -10.92
N GLU A 100 9.34 12.77 -10.35
CA GLU A 100 10.37 12.15 -9.50
C GLU A 100 11.50 11.48 -10.29
N THR A 101 11.24 11.04 -11.54
CA THR A 101 12.22 10.28 -12.32
C THR A 101 12.71 11.00 -13.59
N GLY A 102 12.00 12.04 -14.03
CA GLY A 102 12.24 12.69 -15.31
C GLY A 102 11.95 11.81 -16.53
N THR A 103 11.39 10.61 -16.35
CA THR A 103 11.28 9.60 -17.39
C THR A 103 9.82 9.22 -17.67
N LYS A 104 9.44 9.20 -18.94
CA LYS A 104 8.15 8.68 -19.39
C LYS A 104 8.28 7.21 -19.74
N LYS A 105 7.46 6.36 -19.11
CA LYS A 105 7.33 4.93 -19.42
C LYS A 105 5.91 4.62 -19.85
N ASP A 106 5.75 3.57 -20.64
CA ASP A 106 4.44 3.14 -21.13
C ASP A 106 3.53 2.72 -19.96
N ARG A 107 2.37 3.36 -19.85
CA ARG A 107 1.37 3.06 -18.80
C ARG A 107 0.79 1.65 -18.94
N ALA A 108 0.68 1.11 -20.15
CA ALA A 108 0.21 -0.25 -20.36
C ALA A 108 1.20 -1.27 -19.78
N LYS A 109 2.51 -1.02 -19.93
CA LYS A 109 3.54 -1.85 -19.30
C LYS A 109 3.47 -1.76 -17.78
N MET A 110 3.25 -0.56 -17.23
CA MET A 110 3.07 -0.36 -15.79
C MET A 110 1.88 -1.17 -15.25
N ILE A 111 0.74 -1.12 -15.94
CA ILE A 111 -0.46 -1.90 -15.56
C ILE A 111 -0.17 -3.40 -15.65
N SER A 112 0.45 -3.86 -16.74
CA SER A 112 0.76 -5.28 -16.95
C SER A 112 1.72 -5.82 -15.87
N SER A 113 2.79 -5.07 -15.55
CA SER A 113 3.74 -5.43 -14.50
C SER A 113 3.08 -5.44 -13.11
N ALA A 114 2.26 -4.42 -12.79
CA ALA A 114 1.55 -4.36 -11.54
C ALA A 114 0.58 -5.55 -11.34
N ILE A 115 -0.14 -5.94 -12.39
CA ILE A 115 -1.04 -7.11 -12.36
C ILE A 115 -0.24 -8.40 -12.17
N TYR A 116 0.88 -8.54 -12.86
CA TYR A 116 1.75 -9.71 -12.74
C TYR A 116 2.25 -9.88 -11.29
N HIS A 117 2.86 -8.86 -10.72
CA HIS A 117 3.36 -8.90 -9.33
C HIS A 117 2.24 -9.05 -8.31
N PHE A 118 1.06 -8.47 -8.57
CA PHE A 118 -0.10 -8.66 -7.69
C PHE A 118 -0.50 -10.14 -7.58
N TYR A 119 -0.54 -10.87 -8.70
CA TYR A 119 -0.90 -12.29 -8.66
C TYR A 119 0.20 -13.14 -8.05
N GLU A 120 1.48 -12.84 -8.26
CA GLU A 120 2.58 -13.56 -7.58
C GLU A 120 2.50 -13.41 -6.05
N ASP A 121 2.29 -12.19 -5.56
CA ASP A 121 2.15 -11.95 -4.14
C ASP A 121 0.83 -12.52 -3.58
N LEU A 122 -0.25 -12.45 -4.34
CA LEU A 122 -1.53 -13.06 -3.96
C LEU A 122 -1.41 -14.59 -3.85
N ASP A 123 -0.76 -15.26 -4.79
CA ASP A 123 -0.54 -16.70 -4.74
C ASP A 123 0.29 -17.10 -3.50
N THR A 124 1.30 -16.30 -3.16
CA THR A 124 2.09 -16.50 -1.93
C THR A 124 1.22 -16.32 -0.69
N PHE A 125 0.42 -15.26 -0.63
CA PHE A 125 -0.52 -14.99 0.47
C PHE A 125 -1.55 -16.13 0.63
N MET A 126 -2.09 -16.65 -0.46
CA MET A 126 -3.09 -17.72 -0.41
C MET A 126 -2.57 -19.05 0.18
N GLN A 127 -1.25 -19.22 0.31
CA GLN A 127 -0.65 -20.41 0.93
C GLN A 127 -0.68 -20.35 2.46
N THR A 128 -0.53 -19.16 3.05
CA THR A 128 -0.52 -18.95 4.51
C THR A 128 -1.78 -18.26 5.00
N GLU A 129 -2.47 -17.54 4.11
CA GLU A 129 -3.60 -16.65 4.38
C GLU A 129 -3.29 -15.59 5.45
N ASP A 130 -2.02 -15.20 5.56
CA ASP A 130 -1.51 -14.11 6.40
C ASP A 130 -0.28 -13.46 5.77
N MET A 131 0.27 -12.44 6.42
CA MET A 131 1.43 -11.71 5.91
C MET A 131 2.77 -12.38 6.26
N SER A 132 2.81 -13.54 6.92
CA SER A 132 4.05 -14.15 7.41
C SER A 132 5.10 -14.36 6.30
N ALA A 133 4.69 -14.88 5.14
CA ALA A 133 5.57 -15.11 4.00
C ALA A 133 5.99 -13.82 3.27
N LEU A 134 5.18 -12.75 3.36
CA LEU A 134 5.38 -11.47 2.65
C LEU A 134 5.88 -10.34 3.56
N LYS A 135 5.90 -10.54 4.88
CA LYS A 135 6.25 -9.54 5.87
C LYS A 135 7.60 -8.89 5.62
N SER A 136 8.64 -9.68 5.39
CA SER A 136 9.99 -9.15 5.15
C SER A 136 10.05 -8.28 3.89
N LYS A 137 9.36 -8.70 2.82
CA LYS A 137 9.23 -7.93 1.58
C LYS A 137 8.52 -6.61 1.82
N TYR A 138 7.40 -6.61 2.56
CA TYR A 138 6.65 -5.41 2.90
C TYR A 138 7.47 -4.45 3.78
N GLU A 139 8.06 -4.96 4.87
CA GLU A 139 8.83 -4.14 5.82
C GLU A 139 10.08 -3.52 5.22
N SER A 140 10.72 -4.17 4.24
CA SER A 140 11.85 -3.58 3.49
C SER A 140 11.49 -2.30 2.73
N ARG A 141 10.21 -2.09 2.46
CA ARG A 141 9.67 -0.90 1.77
C ARG A 141 8.86 0.01 2.67
N LEU A 142 8.72 -0.31 3.95
CA LEU A 142 7.92 0.49 4.87
C LEU A 142 8.61 1.82 5.17
N ALA A 143 8.01 2.93 4.75
CA ALA A 143 8.57 4.27 4.86
C ALA A 143 8.83 4.71 6.31
N ASN A 144 8.03 4.19 7.23
CA ASN A 144 7.96 4.66 8.61
C ASN A 144 8.75 3.79 9.59
N ILE A 145 9.29 2.64 9.17
CA ILE A 145 9.95 1.70 10.08
C ILE A 145 11.11 2.36 10.84
N GLY A 146 11.12 2.22 12.15
CA GLY A 146 12.11 2.84 13.04
C GLY A 146 11.96 4.36 13.24
N ARG A 147 10.93 4.99 12.65
CA ARG A 147 10.70 6.44 12.75
C ARG A 147 9.58 6.75 13.73
N GLU A 148 9.66 7.96 14.29
CA GLU A 148 8.53 8.54 15.03
C GLU A 148 7.41 8.89 14.05
N VAL A 149 6.20 8.51 14.42
CA VAL A 149 4.96 8.74 13.67
C VAL A 149 3.89 9.26 14.60
N MET A 150 2.96 10.03 14.07
CA MET A 150 1.76 10.44 14.78
C MET A 150 0.63 9.49 14.40
N ILE A 151 0.13 8.72 15.34
CA ILE A 151 -1.03 7.84 15.11
C ILE A 151 -2.31 8.66 15.24
N LEU A 152 -3.06 8.75 14.13
CA LEU A 152 -4.33 9.48 14.09
C LEU A 152 -5.48 8.53 14.51
N ASP A 153 -5.61 8.29 15.82
CA ASP A 153 -6.66 7.45 16.39
C ASP A 153 -7.91 8.30 16.67
N PRO A 154 -9.13 7.85 16.35
CA PRO A 154 -10.37 8.57 16.67
C PRO A 154 -10.55 8.90 18.16
N LYS A 155 -9.88 8.18 19.06
CA LYS A 155 -9.89 8.40 20.51
C LYS A 155 -8.86 9.41 20.99
N GLY A 156 -8.02 9.92 20.09
CA GLY A 156 -6.96 10.91 20.36
C GLY A 156 -5.65 10.52 19.70
N GLU A 157 -4.99 11.51 19.14
CA GLU A 157 -3.69 11.35 18.47
C GLU A 157 -2.60 11.11 19.51
N TYR A 158 -1.62 10.29 19.16
CA TYR A 158 -0.47 10.05 20.00
C TYR A 158 0.81 9.74 19.21
N PRO A 159 1.99 10.20 19.69
CA PRO A 159 3.25 9.85 19.06
C PRO A 159 3.65 8.41 19.39
N ALA A 160 4.28 7.74 18.44
CA ALA A 160 4.80 6.39 18.59
C ALA A 160 5.95 6.12 17.62
N THR A 161 6.76 5.11 17.86
CA THR A 161 7.76 4.63 16.90
C THR A 161 7.21 3.43 16.14
N ALA A 162 7.19 3.50 14.82
CA ALA A 162 6.78 2.37 13.98
C ALA A 162 7.82 1.24 14.02
N LEU A 163 7.39 0.01 14.26
CA LEU A 163 8.28 -1.15 14.42
C LEU A 163 8.22 -2.12 13.22
N GLY A 164 7.16 -2.08 12.43
CA GLY A 164 6.88 -3.01 11.33
C GLY A 164 5.41 -3.40 11.33
N ILE A 165 5.06 -4.53 10.74
CA ILE A 165 3.70 -5.08 10.74
C ILE A 165 3.66 -6.42 11.47
N ASP A 166 2.47 -6.82 11.92
CA ASP A 166 2.25 -8.21 12.37
C ASP A 166 1.75 -9.09 11.20
N GLU A 167 1.49 -10.36 11.51
CA GLU A 167 1.02 -11.34 10.52
C GLU A 167 -0.34 -11.01 9.93
N THR A 168 -1.13 -10.15 10.57
CA THR A 168 -2.41 -9.67 10.04
C THR A 168 -2.30 -8.36 9.25
N GLY A 169 -1.08 -7.84 9.07
CA GLY A 169 -0.83 -6.57 8.39
C GLY A 169 -1.09 -5.32 9.24
N ALA A 170 -1.43 -5.46 10.52
CA ALA A 170 -1.56 -4.33 11.43
C ALA A 170 -0.19 -3.71 11.71
N LEU A 171 -0.11 -2.37 11.73
CA LEU A 171 1.12 -1.67 12.08
C LEU A 171 1.42 -1.86 13.56
N LEU A 172 2.61 -2.33 13.87
CA LEU A 172 3.13 -2.41 15.23
C LEU A 172 3.85 -1.10 15.57
N VAL A 173 3.49 -0.50 16.69
CA VAL A 173 4.11 0.74 17.15
C VAL A 173 4.49 0.66 18.63
N ASN A 174 5.60 1.30 19.00
CA ASN A 174 5.97 1.50 20.39
C ASN A 174 5.50 2.88 20.86
N ALA A 175 4.50 2.89 21.72
CA ALA A 175 3.99 4.10 22.36
C ALA A 175 4.33 4.07 23.87
N ASN A 176 5.24 4.93 24.33
CA ASN A 176 5.67 5.02 25.73
C ASN A 176 6.14 3.67 26.33
N GLY A 177 6.94 2.91 25.56
CA GLY A 177 7.47 1.61 25.99
C GLY A 177 6.47 0.43 25.88
N LYS A 178 5.27 0.66 25.36
CA LYS A 178 4.26 -0.38 25.12
C LYS A 178 4.05 -0.60 23.64
N ILE A 179 4.09 -1.86 23.23
CA ILE A 179 3.75 -2.24 21.85
C ILE A 179 2.24 -2.20 21.70
N LYS A 180 1.78 -1.47 20.70
CA LYS A 180 0.36 -1.39 20.29
C LYS A 180 0.20 -1.84 18.84
N ARG A 181 -0.98 -2.35 18.51
CA ARG A 181 -1.41 -2.69 17.15
C ARG A 181 -2.33 -1.62 16.62
N VAL A 182 -2.01 -1.09 15.45
CA VAL A 182 -2.85 -0.14 14.70
C VAL A 182 -3.44 -0.90 13.52
N ILE A 183 -4.76 -1.06 13.50
CA ILE A 183 -5.46 -1.88 12.49
C ILE A 183 -5.92 -1.02 11.32
N SER A 184 -6.22 0.25 11.57
CA SER A 184 -6.70 1.23 10.59
C SER A 184 -6.33 2.63 11.05
N GLY A 185 -6.31 3.59 10.12
CA GLY A 185 -6.00 4.99 10.39
C GLY A 185 -4.88 5.49 9.49
N GLU A 186 -4.44 6.72 9.77
CA GLU A 186 -3.30 7.35 9.10
C GLU A 186 -2.12 7.47 10.08
N VAL A 187 -0.92 7.52 9.52
CA VAL A 187 0.34 7.69 10.25
C VAL A 187 1.21 8.72 9.56
#